data_212e498bbb5e3057b105714b58afb5c0
#
_entry.id   212e498bbb5e3057b105714b58afb5c0
#
_cell.length_a   1.000
_cell.length_b   1.000
_cell.length_c   1.000
_cell.angle_alpha   90.00
_cell.angle_beta   90.00
_cell.angle_gamma   90.00
#
_symmetry.space_group_name_H-M   'P 1'
#
loop_
_entity.id
_entity.type
_entity.pdbx_description
1 polymer ?
#
loop_
_entity_poly.entity_id
_entity_poly.type
_entity_poly.pdbx_seq_one_letter_code
_entity_poly.pdbx_strand_id
1 'polypeptide(L)'
;MGDTSIDHLVIEKAENIVMIEANFDWMNVGTWGSVLELSKRFNKNFESFQAVTKGREPVLMTENDAKNLLGRVYKRPNKSLMLFINKVKEVKPIRKEIKPWRFYSVVLIGKNFLIKYLFINPLSCTSKQFHHYRDEYHIILSGVGYVSLDDKTYAITKNHVIEIPRKVFHKIENKSTRFPLEIVEFQVGKFLSDNDIVRLDDIYGRS
;
A
#
# COMPACT_ATOMS: atom_id res chain seq x y z
N MET A 1 1.37 24.96 -16.17
CA MET A 1 -0.11 24.96 -16.16
C MET A 1 -0.53 24.12 -14.95
N GLY A 2 -1.27 24.73 -14.03
CA GLY A 2 -1.73 24.03 -12.83
C GLY A 2 -2.74 22.93 -13.18
N ASP A 3 -2.67 21.84 -12.45
CA ASP A 3 -3.50 20.63 -12.57
C ASP A 3 -4.89 20.94 -11.96
N THR A 4 -5.68 21.76 -12.64
CA THR A 4 -7.02 22.17 -12.18
C THR A 4 -8.05 21.51 -13.08
N SER A 5 -9.06 20.88 -12.46
CA SER A 5 -10.16 20.23 -13.18
C SER A 5 -10.93 21.26 -14.03
N ILE A 6 -11.47 20.82 -15.15
CA ILE A 6 -12.34 21.63 -16.01
C ILE A 6 -13.58 22.11 -15.25
N ASP A 7 -14.03 21.38 -14.25
CA ASP A 7 -15.14 21.72 -13.39
C ASP A 7 -14.85 23.03 -12.64
N HIS A 8 -13.69 23.16 -12.02
CA HIS A 8 -13.26 24.37 -11.30
C HIS A 8 -12.89 25.53 -12.23
N LEU A 9 -12.39 25.23 -13.44
CA LEU A 9 -11.95 26.29 -14.36
C LEU A 9 -13.09 26.90 -15.14
N VAL A 10 -14.09 26.13 -15.51
CA VAL A 10 -15.15 26.49 -16.42
C VAL A 10 -16.52 26.39 -15.80
N ILE A 11 -16.89 25.21 -15.27
CA ILE A 11 -18.26 24.91 -14.83
C ILE A 11 -18.66 25.78 -13.63
N GLU A 12 -17.83 25.85 -12.59
CA GLU A 12 -18.12 26.63 -11.38
C GLU A 12 -18.16 28.14 -11.61
N LYS A 13 -17.63 28.64 -12.74
CA LYS A 13 -17.55 30.05 -13.09
C LYS A 13 -18.52 30.48 -14.19
N ALA A 14 -19.19 29.53 -14.81
CA ALA A 14 -20.11 29.82 -15.91
C ALA A 14 -21.49 30.22 -15.38
N GLU A 15 -21.99 31.37 -15.84
CA GLU A 15 -23.32 31.89 -15.48
C GLU A 15 -24.44 31.31 -16.37
N ASN A 16 -24.10 30.59 -17.44
CA ASN A 16 -25.02 30.07 -18.44
C ASN A 16 -25.01 28.55 -18.55
N ILE A 17 -25.02 27.86 -17.43
CA ILE A 17 -25.05 26.38 -17.39
C ILE A 17 -26.50 25.93 -17.55
N VAL A 18 -26.75 25.04 -18.50
CA VAL A 18 -27.99 24.27 -18.62
C VAL A 18 -27.73 22.83 -18.18
N MET A 19 -28.45 22.37 -17.17
CA MET A 19 -28.40 20.97 -16.72
C MET A 19 -29.58 20.19 -17.31
N ILE A 20 -29.29 19.02 -17.83
CA ILE A 20 -30.28 18.05 -18.26
C ILE A 20 -30.26 16.91 -17.26
N GLU A 21 -31.42 16.57 -16.73
CA GLU A 21 -31.56 15.41 -15.83
C GLU A 21 -31.23 14.13 -16.59
N ALA A 22 -30.25 13.37 -16.10
CA ALA A 22 -29.83 12.13 -16.70
C ALA A 22 -30.56 10.96 -16.07
N ASN A 23 -31.43 10.30 -16.85
CA ASN A 23 -32.15 9.09 -16.42
C ASN A 23 -31.32 7.81 -16.67
N PHE A 24 -30.03 7.86 -16.46
CA PHE A 24 -29.12 6.70 -16.56
C PHE A 24 -28.19 6.63 -15.36
N ASP A 25 -27.83 5.43 -15.02
CA ASP A 25 -26.91 5.18 -13.91
C ASP A 25 -25.47 5.57 -14.33
N TRP A 26 -24.86 6.49 -13.58
CA TRP A 26 -23.52 6.98 -13.85
C TRP A 26 -22.60 6.74 -12.65
N MET A 27 -21.37 6.34 -12.92
CA MET A 27 -20.35 6.16 -11.91
C MET A 27 -18.98 6.59 -12.44
N ASN A 28 -18.24 7.33 -11.63
CA ASN A 28 -16.85 7.64 -11.94
C ASN A 28 -15.96 6.42 -11.67
N VAL A 29 -15.47 5.81 -12.75
CA VAL A 29 -14.60 4.61 -12.68
C VAL A 29 -13.13 5.05 -12.69
N GLY A 30 -12.73 5.84 -11.70
CA GLY A 30 -11.35 6.30 -11.53
C GLY A 30 -10.47 5.37 -10.69
N THR A 31 -11.06 4.40 -10.03
CA THR A 31 -10.37 3.46 -9.13
C THR A 31 -10.85 2.03 -9.33
N TRP A 32 -10.03 1.05 -8.99
CA TRP A 32 -10.42 -0.37 -9.00
C TRP A 32 -11.57 -0.68 -8.04
N GLY A 33 -11.68 0.07 -6.93
CA GLY A 33 -12.83 -0.02 -6.03
C GLY A 33 -14.15 0.32 -6.75
N SER A 34 -14.15 1.35 -7.58
CA SER A 34 -15.31 1.72 -8.41
C SER A 34 -15.66 0.65 -9.43
N VAL A 35 -14.66 -0.03 -10.01
CA VAL A 35 -14.89 -1.16 -10.94
C VAL A 35 -15.55 -2.34 -10.23
N LEU A 36 -15.07 -2.68 -9.02
CA LEU A 36 -15.64 -3.75 -8.21
C LEU A 36 -17.08 -3.43 -7.76
N GLU A 37 -17.35 -2.17 -7.40
CA GLU A 37 -18.70 -1.71 -7.05
C GLU A 37 -19.64 -1.78 -8.25
N LEU A 38 -19.17 -1.38 -9.43
CA LEU A 38 -19.90 -1.51 -10.68
C LEU A 38 -20.26 -2.97 -10.98
N SER A 39 -19.31 -3.90 -10.80
CA SER A 39 -19.54 -5.33 -11.03
C SER A 39 -20.61 -5.90 -10.11
N LYS A 40 -20.67 -5.46 -8.84
CA LYS A 40 -21.69 -5.85 -7.88
C LYS A 40 -23.09 -5.31 -8.23
N ARG A 41 -23.15 -4.03 -8.66
CA ARG A 41 -24.42 -3.38 -9.03
C ARG A 41 -25.11 -4.06 -10.21
N PHE A 42 -24.32 -4.48 -11.20
CA PHE A 42 -24.89 -5.10 -12.41
C PHE A 42 -25.06 -6.62 -12.31
N ASN A 43 -24.76 -7.22 -11.16
CA ASN A 43 -24.85 -8.66 -10.92
C ASN A 43 -24.26 -9.49 -12.08
N LYS A 44 -23.28 -8.92 -12.78
CA LYS A 44 -22.54 -9.53 -13.86
C LYS A 44 -21.24 -10.04 -13.30
N ASN A 45 -21.06 -11.35 -13.29
CA ASN A 45 -19.76 -11.95 -13.18
C ASN A 45 -18.96 -11.51 -14.42
N PHE A 46 -18.17 -10.45 -14.27
CA PHE A 46 -17.18 -10.13 -15.27
C PHE A 46 -16.12 -11.24 -15.16
N GLU A 47 -16.24 -12.24 -15.98
CA GLU A 47 -15.21 -13.28 -16.10
C GLU A 47 -13.88 -12.70 -16.59
N SER A 48 -13.92 -11.51 -17.20
CA SER A 48 -12.75 -10.73 -17.58
C SER A 48 -13.08 -9.25 -17.76
N PHE A 49 -12.19 -8.34 -17.37
CA PHE A 49 -12.27 -6.93 -17.74
C PHE A 49 -11.00 -6.51 -18.46
N GLN A 50 -11.20 -5.57 -19.35
CA GLN A 50 -10.14 -4.98 -20.14
C GLN A 50 -9.51 -3.82 -19.37
N ALA A 51 -8.30 -3.99 -18.89
CA ALA A 51 -7.54 -2.90 -18.30
C ALA A 51 -6.81 -2.14 -19.40
N VAL A 52 -7.24 -0.93 -19.69
CA VAL A 52 -6.55 -0.03 -20.62
C VAL A 52 -5.40 0.65 -19.88
N THR A 53 -4.18 0.24 -20.16
CA THR A 53 -2.99 0.95 -19.71
C THR A 53 -2.53 1.89 -20.80
N LYS A 54 -2.31 3.18 -20.47
CA LYS A 54 -1.85 4.21 -21.39
C LYS A 54 -0.58 3.74 -22.13
N GLY A 55 -0.69 3.47 -23.44
CA GLY A 55 0.43 3.12 -24.31
C GLY A 55 0.79 1.62 -24.41
N ARG A 56 -0.08 0.70 -23.95
CA ARG A 56 0.05 -0.75 -24.17
C ARG A 56 -1.29 -1.35 -24.60
N GLU A 57 -1.23 -2.46 -25.33
CA GLU A 57 -2.44 -3.21 -25.68
C GLU A 57 -3.27 -3.56 -24.43
N PRO A 58 -4.60 -3.55 -24.54
CA PRO A 58 -5.47 -3.93 -23.46
C PRO A 58 -5.20 -5.38 -23.04
N VAL A 59 -4.90 -5.61 -21.78
CA VAL A 59 -4.74 -6.96 -21.25
C VAL A 59 -6.09 -7.39 -20.68
N LEU A 60 -6.63 -8.48 -21.21
CA LEU A 60 -7.79 -9.15 -20.64
C LEU A 60 -7.37 -9.80 -19.32
N MET A 61 -8.00 -9.38 -18.23
CA MET A 61 -7.74 -9.91 -16.90
C MET A 61 -8.99 -10.61 -16.37
N THR A 62 -8.81 -11.81 -15.87
CA THR A 62 -9.86 -12.51 -15.11
C THR A 62 -10.01 -11.88 -13.72
N GLU A 63 -11.14 -12.13 -13.03
CA GLU A 63 -11.32 -11.72 -11.64
C GLU A 63 -10.19 -12.27 -10.73
N ASN A 64 -9.70 -13.46 -11.05
CA ASN A 64 -8.60 -14.09 -10.33
C ASN A 64 -7.26 -13.38 -10.61
N ASP A 65 -7.05 -12.92 -11.85
CA ASP A 65 -5.88 -12.12 -12.21
C ASP A 65 -5.96 -10.74 -11.55
N ALA A 66 -7.13 -10.12 -11.48
CA ALA A 66 -7.34 -8.87 -10.76
C ALA A 66 -7.12 -9.05 -9.25
N LYS A 67 -7.62 -10.13 -8.64
CA LYS A 67 -7.33 -10.51 -7.25
C LYS A 67 -5.85 -10.82 -7.05
N ASN A 68 -5.18 -11.43 -8.01
CA ASN A 68 -3.75 -11.71 -7.97
C ASN A 68 -2.89 -10.47 -8.26
N LEU A 69 -3.37 -9.52 -9.08
CA LEU A 69 -2.71 -8.25 -9.36
C LEU A 69 -2.97 -7.22 -8.24
N LEU A 70 -4.15 -7.24 -7.66
CA LEU A 70 -4.49 -6.57 -6.39
C LEU A 70 -3.90 -7.31 -5.20
N GLY A 71 -3.40 -8.55 -5.43
CA GLY A 71 -2.76 -9.39 -4.46
C GLY A 71 -1.46 -8.77 -3.95
N ARG A 72 -1.53 -8.26 -2.74
CA ARG A 72 -0.45 -8.04 -1.77
C ARG A 72 0.68 -7.07 -2.15
N VAL A 73 0.91 -6.75 -3.45
CA VAL A 73 1.93 -5.77 -3.87
C VAL A 73 1.39 -4.84 -4.95
N TYR A 74 1.11 -3.60 -4.58
CA TYR A 74 0.59 -2.56 -5.49
C TYR A 74 1.72 -1.69 -6.03
N LYS A 75 1.64 -1.31 -7.31
CA LYS A 75 2.51 -0.28 -7.87
C LYS A 75 1.78 1.07 -7.85
N ARG A 76 2.29 2.01 -7.05
CA ARG A 76 1.93 3.43 -6.94
C ARG A 76 0.73 3.75 -6.03
N PRO A 77 0.98 4.24 -4.83
CA PRO A 77 0.02 4.99 -4.04
C PRO A 77 -0.40 6.26 -4.79
N ASN A 78 -1.59 6.76 -4.49
CA ASN A 78 -2.05 8.02 -5.09
C ASN A 78 -1.16 9.21 -4.65
N LYS A 79 -1.22 10.32 -5.42
CA LYS A 79 -0.36 11.50 -5.21
C LYS A 79 -0.50 12.09 -3.79
N SER A 80 -1.71 12.14 -3.24
CA SER A 80 -1.97 12.68 -1.90
C SER A 80 -1.36 11.81 -0.80
N LEU A 81 -1.48 10.48 -0.92
CA LEU A 81 -0.85 9.55 0.00
C LEU A 81 0.67 9.66 -0.06
N MET A 82 1.25 9.82 -1.27
CA MET A 82 2.69 10.01 -1.43
C MET A 82 3.19 11.32 -0.82
N LEU A 83 2.42 12.41 -0.91
CA LEU A 83 2.77 13.68 -0.26
C LEU A 83 2.79 13.53 1.26
N PHE A 84 1.80 12.86 1.83
CA PHE A 84 1.76 12.56 3.27
C PHE A 84 2.95 11.69 3.69
N ILE A 85 3.19 10.59 2.97
CA ILE A 85 4.24 9.62 3.28
C ILE A 85 5.63 10.24 3.20
N ASN A 86 5.91 11.09 2.23
CA ASN A 86 7.20 11.77 2.11
C ASN A 86 7.50 12.69 3.31
N LYS A 87 6.46 13.21 3.95
CA LYS A 87 6.60 14.03 5.18
C LYS A 87 6.78 13.21 6.45
N VAL A 88 6.53 11.90 6.42
CA VAL A 88 6.66 11.03 7.62
C VAL A 88 8.07 11.08 8.22
N LYS A 89 9.10 11.23 7.39
CA LYS A 89 10.49 11.36 7.85
C LYS A 89 10.75 12.64 8.66
N GLU A 90 9.99 13.70 8.42
CA GLU A 90 10.11 15.01 9.05
C GLU A 90 9.32 15.09 10.37
N VAL A 91 8.43 14.12 10.61
CA VAL A 91 7.63 14.08 11.83
C VAL A 91 8.50 13.70 13.01
N LYS A 92 8.44 14.48 14.09
CA LYS A 92 9.08 14.11 15.36
C LYS A 92 8.50 12.78 15.84
N PRO A 93 9.31 11.73 16.03
CA PRO A 93 8.80 10.43 16.43
C PRO A 93 8.29 10.46 17.87
N ILE A 94 7.18 9.77 18.11
CA ILE A 94 6.65 9.51 19.46
C ILE A 94 7.60 8.59 20.22
N ARG A 95 8.13 7.56 19.53
CA ARG A 95 9.04 6.56 20.08
C ARG A 95 9.95 6.03 18.96
N LYS A 96 11.20 5.75 19.31
CA LYS A 96 12.18 5.11 18.43
C LYS A 96 12.72 3.85 19.09
N GLU A 97 12.73 2.76 18.35
CA GLU A 97 13.19 1.44 18.80
C GLU A 97 14.38 0.99 17.95
N ILE A 98 15.47 0.64 18.59
CA ILE A 98 16.64 0.06 17.91
C ILE A 98 16.40 -1.44 17.76
N LYS A 99 16.66 -1.94 16.56
CA LYS A 99 16.54 -3.35 16.19
C LYS A 99 17.85 -3.81 15.53
N PRO A 100 18.15 -5.11 15.45
CA PRO A 100 19.37 -5.59 14.80
C PRO A 100 19.53 -5.14 13.35
N TRP A 101 18.42 -4.98 12.62
CA TRP A 101 18.39 -4.48 11.25
C TRP A 101 18.44 -2.94 11.16
N ARG A 102 18.44 -2.21 12.22
CA ARG A 102 18.66 -0.79 12.46
C ARG A 102 17.63 -0.17 13.42
N PHE A 103 16.48 0.31 12.96
CA PHE A 103 15.44 0.90 13.84
C PHE A 103 14.09 1.03 13.14
N TYR A 104 13.06 1.19 13.96
CA TYR A 104 11.83 1.83 13.55
C TYR A 104 11.50 3.02 14.46
N SER A 105 10.70 3.95 13.94
CA SER A 105 10.14 5.07 14.70
C SER A 105 8.63 5.03 14.61
N VAL A 106 7.94 5.14 15.74
CA VAL A 106 6.48 5.33 15.80
C VAL A 106 6.19 6.80 15.57
N VAL A 107 5.46 7.14 14.55
CA VAL A 107 5.19 8.51 14.13
C VAL A 107 3.75 8.95 14.38
N LEU A 108 2.81 8.02 14.43
CA LEU A 108 1.41 8.29 14.72
C LEU A 108 0.75 7.08 15.38
N ILE A 109 -0.09 7.33 16.38
CA ILE A 109 -0.90 6.33 17.07
C ILE A 109 -2.34 6.80 17.06
N GLY A 110 -3.24 5.97 16.54
CA GLY A 110 -4.69 6.15 16.61
C GLY A 110 -5.36 5.04 17.41
N LYS A 111 -6.69 5.08 17.51
CA LYS A 111 -7.46 4.10 18.28
C LYS A 111 -7.24 2.66 17.80
N ASN A 112 -7.26 2.44 16.47
CA ASN A 112 -7.14 1.13 15.84
C ASN A 112 -6.09 1.11 14.72
N PHE A 113 -5.15 2.05 14.73
CA PHE A 113 -4.05 2.08 13.77
C PHE A 113 -2.78 2.67 14.39
N LEU A 114 -1.64 2.30 13.81
CA LEU A 114 -0.33 2.79 14.18
C LEU A 114 0.50 2.96 12.91
N ILE A 115 1.28 4.04 12.84
CA ILE A 115 2.18 4.31 11.72
C ILE A 115 3.61 4.31 12.23
N LYS A 116 4.45 3.48 11.57
CA LYS A 116 5.88 3.41 11.81
C LYS A 116 6.67 3.83 10.57
N TYR A 117 7.83 4.39 10.80
CA TYR A 117 8.88 4.54 9.81
C TYR A 117 9.99 3.54 10.13
N LEU A 118 10.30 2.67 9.18
CA LEU A 118 11.33 1.64 9.29
C LEU A 118 12.54 2.02 8.44
N PHE A 119 13.72 1.82 9.01
CA PHE A 119 14.99 1.97 8.32
C PHE A 119 15.78 0.67 8.44
N ILE A 120 15.99 -0.01 7.31
CA ILE A 120 16.68 -1.30 7.25
C ILE A 120 18.05 -1.10 6.58
N ASN A 121 19.11 -1.42 7.32
CA ASN A 121 20.46 -1.32 6.82
C ASN A 121 20.70 -2.19 5.57
N PRO A 122 21.71 -1.88 4.77
CA PRO A 122 22.25 -2.81 3.79
C PRO A 122 22.52 -4.19 4.40
N LEU A 123 22.28 -5.24 3.62
CA LEU A 123 22.50 -6.66 4.01
C LEU A 123 21.79 -7.09 5.30
N SER A 124 20.66 -6.48 5.61
CA SER A 124 19.88 -6.76 6.82
C SER A 124 18.44 -7.14 6.48
N CYS A 125 17.77 -7.82 7.40
CA CYS A 125 16.37 -8.22 7.22
C CYS A 125 15.60 -8.18 8.55
N THR A 126 14.27 -8.14 8.48
CA THR A 126 13.41 -8.42 9.63
C THR A 126 13.36 -9.93 9.92
N SER A 127 12.86 -10.35 11.08
CA SER A 127 12.52 -11.75 11.31
C SER A 127 11.42 -12.22 10.37
N LYS A 128 11.34 -13.53 10.08
CA LYS A 128 10.15 -14.12 9.48
C LYS A 128 9.10 -14.25 10.58
N GLN A 129 7.99 -13.53 10.44
CA GLN A 129 6.99 -13.35 11.50
C GLN A 129 5.59 -13.22 10.93
N PHE A 130 4.57 -13.37 11.79
CA PHE A 130 3.18 -13.02 11.49
C PHE A 130 2.52 -12.37 12.71
N HIS A 131 1.30 -11.85 12.51
CA HIS A 131 0.48 -11.19 13.52
C HIS A 131 -0.92 -11.82 13.60
N HIS A 132 -1.47 -11.95 14.81
CA HIS A 132 -2.81 -12.50 14.99
C HIS A 132 -3.91 -11.46 14.83
N TYR A 133 -3.65 -10.20 15.24
CA TYR A 133 -4.70 -9.22 15.51
C TYR A 133 -4.62 -7.96 14.66
N ARG A 134 -3.61 -7.82 13.78
CA ARG A 134 -3.44 -6.67 12.90
C ARG A 134 -3.09 -7.08 11.48
N ASP A 135 -3.50 -6.23 10.54
CA ASP A 135 -3.03 -6.21 9.16
C ASP A 135 -1.97 -5.12 9.02
N GLU A 136 -1.03 -5.27 8.11
CA GLU A 136 0.02 -4.30 7.85
C GLU A 136 0.04 -3.89 6.37
N TYR A 137 0.35 -2.61 6.12
CA TYR A 137 0.55 -2.07 4.79
C TYR A 137 1.91 -1.40 4.77
N HIS A 138 2.83 -1.91 3.96
CA HIS A 138 4.17 -1.36 3.83
C HIS A 138 4.29 -0.56 2.54
N ILE A 139 4.76 0.68 2.64
CA ILE A 139 4.99 1.56 1.51
C ILE A 139 6.48 1.86 1.42
N ILE A 140 7.07 1.50 0.29
CA ILE A 140 8.51 1.67 0.09
C ILE A 140 8.81 3.11 -0.29
N LEU A 141 9.54 3.83 0.57
CA LEU A 141 9.96 5.21 0.36
C LEU A 141 11.20 5.31 -0.50
N SER A 142 12.19 4.46 -0.21
CA SER A 142 13.47 4.43 -0.93
C SER A 142 14.14 3.07 -0.79
N GLY A 143 15.08 2.81 -1.69
CA GLY A 143 15.81 1.56 -1.72
C GLY A 143 15.15 0.48 -2.58
N VAL A 144 15.80 -0.66 -2.62
CA VAL A 144 15.37 -1.88 -3.32
C VAL A 144 15.56 -3.04 -2.35
N GLY A 145 14.60 -3.95 -2.29
CA GLY A 145 14.67 -5.10 -1.40
C GLY A 145 13.75 -6.23 -1.87
N TYR A 146 13.48 -7.13 -0.95
CA TYR A 146 12.57 -8.25 -1.15
C TYR A 146 11.59 -8.35 0.00
N VAL A 147 10.35 -8.74 -0.30
CA VAL A 147 9.36 -9.16 0.68
C VAL A 147 9.01 -10.61 0.43
N SER A 148 9.10 -11.43 1.45
CA SER A 148 8.56 -12.78 1.45
C SER A 148 7.20 -12.77 2.14
N LEU A 149 6.19 -13.33 1.50
CA LEU A 149 4.83 -13.51 2.01
C LEU A 149 4.51 -15.00 1.89
N ASP A 150 4.41 -15.70 3.02
CA ASP A 150 4.39 -17.16 3.10
C ASP A 150 5.57 -17.76 2.32
N ASP A 151 5.30 -18.51 1.24
CA ASP A 151 6.31 -19.17 0.42
C ASP A 151 6.71 -18.37 -0.85
N LYS A 152 6.15 -17.17 -1.04
CA LYS A 152 6.41 -16.34 -2.23
C LYS A 152 7.29 -15.15 -1.87
N THR A 153 8.25 -14.84 -2.73
CA THR A 153 9.15 -13.69 -2.59
C THR A 153 8.97 -12.74 -3.77
N TYR A 154 8.83 -11.45 -3.46
CA TYR A 154 8.63 -10.38 -4.41
C TYR A 154 9.74 -9.34 -4.29
N ALA A 155 10.26 -8.88 -5.42
CA ALA A 155 11.15 -7.73 -5.44
C ALA A 155 10.34 -6.46 -5.18
N ILE A 156 10.85 -5.61 -4.30
CA ILE A 156 10.21 -4.35 -3.91
C ILE A 156 11.14 -3.17 -4.17
N THR A 157 10.55 -2.06 -4.60
CA THR A 157 11.26 -0.81 -4.86
C THR A 157 10.37 0.37 -4.53
N LYS A 158 10.93 1.57 -4.59
CA LYS A 158 10.23 2.83 -4.31
C LYS A 158 8.82 2.86 -4.93
N ASN A 159 7.85 3.32 -4.16
CA ASN A 159 6.43 3.42 -4.48
C ASN A 159 5.67 2.08 -4.58
N HIS A 160 6.28 0.96 -4.23
CA HIS A 160 5.50 -0.27 -4.02
C HIS A 160 4.74 -0.16 -2.70
N VAL A 161 3.51 -0.65 -2.72
CA VAL A 161 2.66 -0.87 -1.54
C VAL A 161 2.46 -2.36 -1.39
N ILE A 162 2.69 -2.87 -0.19
CA ILE A 162 2.57 -4.29 0.14
C ILE A 162 1.48 -4.41 1.20
N GLU A 163 0.47 -5.20 0.94
CA GLU A 163 -0.51 -5.61 1.92
C GLU A 163 -0.07 -6.92 2.58
N ILE A 164 -0.06 -6.94 3.90
CA ILE A 164 0.31 -8.10 4.71
C ILE A 164 -0.87 -8.38 5.65
N PRO A 165 -1.80 -9.27 5.26
CA PRO A 165 -2.90 -9.65 6.13
C PRO A 165 -2.40 -10.35 7.39
N ARG A 166 -3.18 -10.25 8.47
CA ARG A 166 -2.93 -11.05 9.68
C ARG A 166 -2.77 -12.52 9.37
N LYS A 167 -1.95 -13.23 10.16
CA LYS A 167 -1.62 -14.64 10.01
C LYS A 167 -0.81 -15.01 8.76
N VAL A 168 -0.40 -14.03 7.95
CA VAL A 168 0.51 -14.24 6.81
C VAL A 168 1.94 -14.08 7.31
N PHE A 169 2.76 -15.12 7.13
CA PHE A 169 4.18 -15.02 7.39
C PHE A 169 4.84 -14.06 6.44
N HIS A 170 5.59 -13.13 6.98
CA HIS A 170 6.30 -12.14 6.18
C HIS A 170 7.70 -11.85 6.71
N LYS A 171 8.56 -11.45 5.78
CA LYS A 171 9.94 -11.00 6.03
C LYS A 171 10.30 -9.94 5.03
N ILE A 172 10.95 -8.88 5.47
CA ILE A 172 11.53 -7.86 4.60
C ILE A 172 13.05 -8.02 4.59
N GLU A 173 13.64 -7.98 3.41
CA GLU A 173 15.07 -8.18 3.24
C GLU A 173 15.68 -7.08 2.35
N ASN A 174 16.70 -6.40 2.87
CA ASN A 174 17.51 -5.46 2.10
C ASN A 174 18.81 -6.16 1.64
N LYS A 175 18.85 -6.60 0.39
CA LYS A 175 20.03 -7.24 -0.20
C LYS A 175 21.02 -6.24 -0.82
N SER A 176 20.73 -4.94 -0.79
CA SER A 176 21.68 -3.92 -1.22
C SER A 176 22.94 -3.97 -0.35
N THR A 177 24.09 -3.80 -0.95
CA THR A 177 25.37 -3.65 -0.23
C THR A 177 25.65 -2.21 0.18
N ARG A 178 24.88 -1.25 -0.36
CA ARG A 178 25.20 0.19 -0.27
C ARG A 178 24.07 1.05 0.29
N PHE A 179 22.84 0.80 -0.11
CA PHE A 179 21.71 1.69 0.19
C PHE A 179 20.75 1.11 1.20
N PRO A 180 20.24 1.90 2.15
CA PRO A 180 19.21 1.47 3.06
C PRO A 180 17.87 1.25 2.32
N LEU A 181 17.00 0.44 2.95
CA LEU A 181 15.61 0.30 2.57
C LEU A 181 14.75 1.04 3.59
N GLU A 182 13.97 2.00 3.12
CA GLU A 182 13.12 2.83 3.95
C GLU A 182 11.65 2.55 3.65
N ILE A 183 10.85 2.34 4.69
CA ILE A 183 9.46 1.89 4.61
C ILE A 183 8.61 2.71 5.56
N VAL A 184 7.40 3.07 5.13
CA VAL A 184 6.31 3.46 6.03
C VAL A 184 5.41 2.25 6.19
N GLU A 185 5.20 1.85 7.44
CA GLU A 185 4.34 0.74 7.84
C GLU A 185 3.09 1.29 8.52
N PHE A 186 1.94 0.93 7.99
CA PHE A 186 0.64 1.16 8.60
C PHE A 186 0.18 -0.15 9.21
N GLN A 187 -0.09 -0.14 10.49
CA GLN A 187 -0.72 -1.25 11.20
C GLN A 187 -2.18 -0.91 11.46
N VAL A 188 -3.09 -1.82 11.17
CA VAL A 188 -4.52 -1.65 11.40
C VAL A 188 -5.06 -2.88 12.15
N GLY A 189 -5.66 -2.66 13.32
CA GLY A 189 -6.16 -3.76 14.13
C GLY A 189 -6.56 -3.35 15.54
N LYS A 190 -7.09 -4.31 16.29
CA LYS A 190 -7.53 -4.08 17.67
C LYS A 190 -6.37 -4.15 18.68
N PHE A 191 -5.28 -4.84 18.34
CA PHE A 191 -4.11 -5.00 19.19
C PHE A 191 -2.85 -4.69 18.40
N LEU A 192 -2.18 -3.58 18.73
CA LEU A 192 -1.06 -2.98 17.99
C LEU A 192 0.24 -2.99 18.82
N SER A 193 0.48 -4.09 19.53
CA SER A 193 1.66 -4.29 20.36
C SER A 193 2.68 -5.18 19.66
N ASP A 194 3.97 -4.99 19.99
CA ASP A 194 5.04 -5.91 19.58
C ASP A 194 4.85 -7.32 20.18
N ASN A 195 4.01 -7.47 21.23
CA ASN A 195 3.62 -8.78 21.79
C ASN A 195 2.71 -9.60 20.84
N ASP A 196 2.19 -9.01 19.77
CA ASP A 196 1.48 -9.73 18.70
C ASP A 196 2.42 -10.32 17.64
N ILE A 197 3.74 -10.21 17.82
CA ILE A 197 4.70 -10.74 16.86
C ILE A 197 4.98 -12.20 17.19
N VAL A 198 4.57 -13.11 16.32
CA VAL A 198 4.98 -14.51 16.35
C VAL A 198 6.11 -14.72 15.35
N ARG A 199 7.29 -15.05 15.83
CA ARG A 199 8.48 -15.29 15.01
C ARG A 199 8.64 -16.76 14.68
N LEU A 200 8.83 -17.07 13.41
CA LEU A 200 9.14 -18.44 12.99
C LEU A 200 10.65 -18.65 12.88
N ASP A 201 11.35 -17.65 12.36
CA ASP A 201 12.79 -17.69 12.16
C ASP A 201 13.35 -16.30 12.44
N ASP A 202 14.24 -16.21 13.41
CA ASP A 202 14.91 -14.97 13.78
C ASP A 202 16.42 -15.19 13.79
N ILE A 203 17.06 -14.83 12.69
CA ILE A 203 18.53 -14.89 12.51
C ILE A 203 19.31 -14.13 13.58
N TYR A 204 18.63 -13.30 14.39
CA TYR A 204 19.23 -12.52 15.46
C TYR A 204 19.03 -13.15 16.86
N GLY A 205 18.40 -14.34 16.94
CA GLY A 205 18.23 -15.09 18.19
C GLY A 205 17.33 -14.45 19.23
N ARG A 206 16.32 -13.65 18.82
CA ARG A 206 15.31 -13.07 19.73
C ARG A 206 14.15 -14.03 19.86
N SER A 207 13.96 -14.61 21.03
CA SER A 207 12.79 -15.41 21.38
C SER A 207 11.58 -14.55 21.73
#